data_76fd9981de4c11ceb9587a9d52e0118e
#
_entry.id   76fd9981de4c11ceb9587a9d52e0118e
#
_cell.length_a   1.000
_cell.length_b   1.000
_cell.length_c   1.000
_cell.angle_alpha   90.00
_cell.angle_beta   90.00
_cell.angle_gamma   90.00
#
_symmetry.space_group_name_H-M   'P 1'
#
loop_
_entity.id
_entity.type
_entity.pdbx_description
1 polymer ?
#
loop_
_entity_poly.entity_id
_entity_poly.type
_entity_poly.pdbx_seq_one_letter_code
_entity_poly.pdbx_strand_id
1 'polypeptide(L)'
;EAIEIDVEGIASHAGAHPQDGVSAVAIASLAISDLVENGWHGLIQKGRNTGASNIGFVSGGEATNVVMPNLKLKAEARSHDMKFRERIVKEIRKAFERAAKKLKNAAGQRGSVSFWSDLKYESFALSPKEESVQTARAAVESLGMEPELRICNGGLDANWMTAHGIPTVTLGCGQDGIHTVNERLYIDSFLQACAVGLKLATGQES
;
A
#
# COMPACT_ATOMS: atom_id res chain seq x y z
N GLU A 1 3.08 3.70 -3.61
CA GLU A 1 2.50 3.97 -4.93
C GLU A 1 1.07 3.45 -4.98
N ALA A 2 0.11 4.32 -5.29
CA ALA A 2 -1.29 3.94 -5.48
C ALA A 2 -1.49 3.39 -6.89
N ILE A 3 -2.38 2.41 -7.04
CA ILE A 3 -2.63 1.73 -8.32
C ILE A 3 -4.14 1.64 -8.52
N GLU A 4 -4.59 1.96 -9.74
CA GLU A 4 -5.96 1.75 -10.18
C GLU A 4 -5.95 0.81 -11.39
N ILE A 5 -6.87 -0.15 -11.39
CA ILE A 5 -6.97 -1.18 -12.42
C ILE A 5 -8.42 -1.29 -12.84
N ASP A 6 -8.70 -1.04 -14.11
CA ASP A 6 -9.99 -1.31 -14.72
C ASP A 6 -9.86 -2.56 -15.60
N VAL A 7 -10.68 -3.55 -15.31
CA VAL A 7 -10.77 -4.79 -16.08
C VAL A 7 -12.06 -4.76 -16.87
N GLU A 8 -11.94 -4.84 -18.19
CA GLU A 8 -13.05 -4.92 -19.13
C GLU A 8 -13.16 -6.34 -19.68
N GLY A 9 -14.30 -6.94 -19.52
CA GLY A 9 -14.70 -8.21 -20.09
C GLY A 9 -15.70 -7.99 -21.25
N ILE A 10 -16.53 -9.01 -21.50
CA ILE A 10 -17.59 -9.00 -22.49
C ILE A 10 -18.85 -9.54 -21.84
N ALA A 11 -19.92 -8.74 -21.82
CA ALA A 11 -21.21 -9.16 -21.27
C ALA A 11 -21.85 -10.27 -22.13
N SER A 12 -22.52 -11.20 -21.48
CA SER A 12 -23.42 -12.15 -22.09
C SER A 12 -24.42 -12.67 -21.07
N HIS A 13 -25.47 -13.37 -21.52
CA HIS A 13 -26.41 -14.02 -20.64
C HIS A 13 -25.76 -15.24 -19.97
N ALA A 14 -25.53 -15.20 -18.67
CA ALA A 14 -24.74 -16.22 -17.95
C ALA A 14 -25.35 -17.64 -18.01
N GLY A 15 -26.67 -17.75 -18.15
CA GLY A 15 -27.36 -19.05 -18.25
C GLY A 15 -27.57 -19.52 -19.68
N ALA A 16 -27.85 -18.62 -20.63
CA ALA A 16 -28.17 -18.99 -22.02
C ALA A 16 -26.95 -19.05 -22.93
N HIS A 17 -26.05 -18.09 -22.82
CA HIS A 17 -24.92 -17.93 -23.73
C HIS A 17 -23.62 -17.55 -22.97
N PRO A 18 -23.20 -18.31 -21.91
CA PRO A 18 -22.01 -17.97 -21.12
C PRO A 18 -20.73 -17.97 -21.97
N GLN A 19 -20.68 -18.78 -23.04
CA GLN A 19 -19.54 -18.90 -23.94
C GLN A 19 -19.28 -17.64 -24.79
N ASP A 20 -20.27 -16.73 -24.90
CA ASP A 20 -20.14 -15.49 -25.68
C ASP A 20 -19.54 -14.34 -24.83
N GLY A 21 -19.48 -14.53 -23.52
CA GLY A 21 -18.93 -13.57 -22.59
C GLY A 21 -17.45 -13.79 -22.25
N VAL A 22 -16.84 -12.76 -21.67
CA VAL A 22 -15.54 -12.82 -20.97
C VAL A 22 -15.71 -12.15 -19.62
N SER A 23 -15.57 -12.90 -18.55
CA SER A 23 -15.81 -12.42 -17.20
C SER A 23 -14.65 -11.56 -16.68
N ALA A 24 -14.90 -10.29 -16.37
CA ALA A 24 -13.93 -9.40 -15.76
C ALA A 24 -13.45 -9.88 -14.38
N VAL A 25 -14.36 -10.43 -13.56
CA VAL A 25 -13.99 -11.00 -12.25
C VAL A 25 -13.13 -12.25 -12.39
N ALA A 26 -13.34 -13.07 -13.44
CA ALA A 26 -12.47 -14.22 -13.70
C ALA A 26 -11.05 -13.79 -14.12
N ILE A 27 -10.92 -12.73 -14.93
CA ILE A 27 -9.62 -12.15 -15.28
C ILE A 27 -8.91 -11.67 -13.98
N ALA A 28 -9.59 -10.89 -13.16
CA ALA A 28 -9.02 -10.38 -11.92
C ALA A 28 -8.62 -11.50 -10.95
N SER A 29 -9.46 -12.53 -10.79
CA SER A 29 -9.18 -13.68 -9.91
C SER A 29 -7.92 -14.43 -10.34
N LEU A 30 -7.73 -14.65 -11.65
CA LEU A 30 -6.52 -15.27 -12.19
C LEU A 30 -5.27 -14.41 -11.96
N ALA A 31 -5.40 -13.10 -12.11
CA ALA A 31 -4.29 -12.17 -11.85
C ALA A 31 -3.91 -12.15 -10.38
N ILE A 32 -4.90 -12.11 -9.49
CA ILE A 32 -4.66 -12.10 -8.03
C ILE A 32 -4.05 -13.44 -7.58
N SER A 33 -4.55 -14.57 -8.08
CA SER A 33 -3.97 -15.90 -7.80
C SER A 33 -2.51 -15.97 -8.21
N ASP A 34 -2.19 -15.51 -9.43
CA ASP A 34 -0.81 -15.45 -9.94
C ASP A 34 0.10 -14.59 -9.02
N LEU A 35 -0.40 -13.43 -8.55
CA LEU A 35 0.35 -12.58 -7.63
C LEU A 35 0.61 -13.25 -6.28
N VAL A 36 -0.40 -13.93 -5.72
CA VAL A 36 -0.28 -14.67 -4.46
C VAL A 36 0.68 -15.84 -4.60
N GLU A 37 0.52 -16.68 -5.60
CA GLU A 37 1.35 -17.87 -5.86
C GLU A 37 2.81 -17.51 -6.10
N ASN A 38 3.06 -16.40 -6.77
CA ASN A 38 4.42 -15.92 -7.05
C ASN A 38 4.98 -14.97 -5.99
N GLY A 39 4.28 -14.77 -4.85
CA GLY A 39 4.73 -13.95 -3.71
C GLY A 39 4.91 -12.47 -4.08
N TRP A 40 3.95 -11.93 -4.85
CA TRP A 40 3.86 -10.50 -5.20
C TRP A 40 2.65 -9.82 -4.56
N HIS A 41 1.95 -10.50 -3.62
CA HIS A 41 0.85 -9.96 -2.82
C HIS A 41 1.13 -10.12 -1.32
N GLY A 42 0.72 -9.16 -0.50
CA GLY A 42 1.04 -9.13 0.93
C GLY A 42 2.48 -8.69 1.20
N LEU A 43 3.14 -9.31 2.17
CA LEU A 43 4.57 -9.09 2.44
C LEU A 43 5.41 -9.74 1.34
N ILE A 44 6.25 -8.95 0.70
CA ILE A 44 7.08 -9.38 -0.43
C ILE A 44 8.54 -9.40 0.01
N GLN A 45 9.17 -10.58 -0.12
CA GLN A 45 10.61 -10.75 0.12
C GLN A 45 11.25 -11.42 -1.10
N LYS A 46 12.18 -10.73 -1.77
CA LYS A 46 12.89 -11.22 -2.94
C LYS A 46 14.39 -10.97 -2.80
N GLY A 47 15.08 -11.98 -2.28
CA GLY A 47 16.48 -11.84 -1.90
C GLY A 47 16.62 -10.86 -0.72
N ARG A 48 17.37 -9.76 -0.93
CA ARG A 48 17.56 -8.70 0.10
C ARG A 48 16.47 -7.62 0.05
N ASN A 49 15.61 -7.65 -0.97
CA ASN A 49 14.60 -6.63 -1.16
C ASN A 49 13.31 -6.99 -0.42
N THR A 50 12.77 -6.01 0.30
CA THR A 50 11.52 -6.15 1.05
C THR A 50 10.52 -5.07 0.60
N GLY A 51 9.27 -5.44 0.50
CA GLY A 51 8.17 -4.54 0.16
C GLY A 51 6.84 -5.16 0.53
N ALA A 52 5.77 -4.49 0.14
CA ALA A 52 4.42 -4.97 0.32
C ALA A 52 3.53 -4.54 -0.85
N SER A 53 2.52 -5.33 -1.14
CA SER A 53 1.42 -4.93 -2.00
C SER A 53 0.08 -5.41 -1.44
N ASN A 54 -0.96 -4.66 -1.75
CA ASN A 54 -2.32 -5.02 -1.36
C ASN A 54 -3.31 -4.60 -2.44
N ILE A 55 -4.33 -5.43 -2.68
CA ILE A 55 -5.53 -5.06 -3.42
C ILE A 55 -6.63 -4.85 -2.39
N GLY A 56 -6.86 -3.58 -2.02
CA GLY A 56 -7.73 -3.20 -0.91
C GLY A 56 -9.16 -2.86 -1.31
N PHE A 57 -9.44 -2.73 -2.62
CA PHE A 57 -10.77 -2.41 -3.12
C PHE A 57 -11.06 -3.18 -4.41
N VAL A 58 -12.27 -3.73 -4.49
CA VAL A 58 -12.80 -4.41 -5.68
C VAL A 58 -14.28 -4.04 -5.79
N SER A 59 -14.70 -3.57 -6.95
CA SER A 59 -16.10 -3.20 -7.19
C SER A 59 -16.49 -3.46 -8.64
N GLY A 60 -17.67 -4.06 -8.85
CA GLY A 60 -18.23 -4.33 -10.18
C GLY A 60 -19.38 -5.31 -10.12
N GLY A 61 -20.04 -5.48 -11.27
CA GLY A 61 -21.18 -6.36 -11.43
C GLY A 61 -22.51 -5.74 -10.98
N GLU A 62 -23.58 -6.12 -11.65
CA GLU A 62 -24.94 -5.62 -11.37
C GLU A 62 -25.95 -6.77 -11.14
N ALA A 63 -25.78 -7.89 -11.83
CA ALA A 63 -26.74 -8.97 -11.79
C ALA A 63 -26.08 -10.34 -11.95
N THR A 64 -26.62 -11.37 -11.28
CA THR A 64 -26.08 -12.74 -11.28
C THR A 64 -26.26 -13.47 -12.61
N ASN A 65 -27.22 -13.06 -13.43
CA ASN A 65 -27.51 -13.65 -14.75
C ASN A 65 -26.74 -12.98 -15.90
N VAL A 66 -25.79 -12.07 -15.61
CA VAL A 66 -24.92 -11.43 -16.59
C VAL A 66 -23.47 -11.81 -16.32
N VAL A 67 -22.74 -12.25 -17.36
CA VAL A 67 -21.29 -12.37 -17.30
C VAL A 67 -20.73 -10.98 -17.07
N MET A 68 -20.04 -10.78 -15.94
CA MET A 68 -19.58 -9.48 -15.49
C MET A 68 -18.64 -8.80 -16.50
N PRO A 69 -19.04 -7.67 -17.12
CA PRO A 69 -18.22 -7.02 -18.13
C PRO A 69 -17.19 -6.03 -17.55
N ASN A 70 -17.39 -5.52 -16.34
CA ASN A 70 -16.54 -4.47 -15.79
C ASN A 70 -16.21 -4.73 -14.32
N LEU A 71 -14.94 -4.54 -13.95
CA LEU A 71 -14.47 -4.63 -12.58
C LEU A 71 -13.40 -3.55 -12.33
N LYS A 72 -13.56 -2.80 -11.25
CA LYS A 72 -12.58 -1.81 -10.79
C LYS A 72 -11.86 -2.33 -9.56
N LEU A 73 -10.54 -2.17 -9.53
CA LEU A 73 -9.73 -2.51 -8.38
C LEU A 73 -8.82 -1.34 -8.00
N LYS A 74 -8.57 -1.18 -6.69
CA LYS A 74 -7.53 -0.29 -6.20
C LYS A 74 -6.54 -1.09 -5.38
N ALA A 75 -5.26 -0.83 -5.65
CA ALA A 75 -4.15 -1.52 -5.04
C ALA A 75 -3.07 -0.52 -4.60
N GLU A 76 -2.13 -0.99 -3.82
CA GLU A 76 -0.93 -0.24 -3.46
C GLU A 76 0.32 -1.11 -3.52
N ALA A 77 1.45 -0.45 -3.73
CA ALA A 77 2.78 -1.05 -3.65
C ALA A 77 3.69 -0.17 -2.79
N ARG A 78 4.41 -0.78 -1.85
CA ARG A 78 5.31 -0.10 -0.91
C ARG A 78 6.67 -0.80 -0.86
N SER A 79 7.75 -0.03 -0.84
CA SER A 79 9.10 -0.45 -0.50
C SER A 79 9.95 0.76 -0.17
N HIS A 80 10.93 0.62 0.70
CA HIS A 80 11.98 1.63 0.91
C HIS A 80 12.99 1.67 -0.25
N ASP A 81 13.07 0.62 -1.07
CA ASP A 81 13.83 0.61 -2.33
C ASP A 81 12.90 1.00 -3.49
N MET A 82 13.15 2.18 -4.08
CA MET A 82 12.39 2.71 -5.22
C MET A 82 12.31 1.72 -6.39
N LYS A 83 13.47 1.13 -6.77
CA LYS A 83 13.53 0.19 -7.90
C LYS A 83 12.74 -1.08 -7.62
N PHE A 84 12.73 -1.50 -6.36
CA PHE A 84 11.96 -2.66 -5.95
C PHE A 84 10.45 -2.35 -5.93
N ARG A 85 10.03 -1.16 -5.47
CA ARG A 85 8.65 -0.70 -5.56
C ARG A 85 8.16 -0.69 -7.02
N GLU A 86 8.92 -0.07 -7.93
CA GLU A 86 8.60 -0.07 -9.36
C GLU A 86 8.48 -1.49 -9.94
N ARG A 87 9.33 -2.41 -9.48
CA ARG A 87 9.24 -3.82 -9.85
C ARG A 87 7.95 -4.45 -9.36
N ILE A 88 7.51 -4.19 -8.13
CA ILE A 88 6.23 -4.68 -7.60
C ILE A 88 5.08 -4.19 -8.50
N VAL A 89 5.02 -2.89 -8.79
CA VAL A 89 4.02 -2.29 -9.68
C VAL A 89 4.01 -2.97 -11.05
N LYS A 90 5.19 -3.20 -11.62
CA LYS A 90 5.34 -3.88 -12.91
C LYS A 90 4.86 -5.33 -12.87
N GLU A 91 5.10 -6.07 -11.80
CA GLU A 91 4.64 -7.45 -11.68
C GLU A 91 3.11 -7.52 -11.50
N ILE A 92 2.50 -6.56 -10.77
CA ILE A 92 1.04 -6.43 -10.69
C ILE A 92 0.46 -6.19 -12.09
N ARG A 93 0.95 -5.20 -12.82
CA ARG A 93 0.52 -4.90 -14.19
C ARG A 93 0.59 -6.15 -15.08
N LYS A 94 1.73 -6.82 -15.10
CA LYS A 94 1.95 -8.02 -15.93
C LYS A 94 0.99 -9.16 -15.58
N ALA A 95 0.66 -9.36 -14.30
CA ALA A 95 -0.26 -10.41 -13.89
C ALA A 95 -1.66 -10.18 -14.50
N PHE A 96 -2.16 -8.94 -14.41
CA PHE A 96 -3.45 -8.57 -15.01
C PHE A 96 -3.43 -8.67 -16.54
N GLU A 97 -2.38 -8.18 -17.21
CA GLU A 97 -2.24 -8.29 -18.66
C GLU A 97 -2.15 -9.75 -19.14
N ARG A 98 -1.45 -10.62 -18.41
CA ARG A 98 -1.40 -12.06 -18.70
C ARG A 98 -2.77 -12.71 -18.55
N ALA A 99 -3.49 -12.40 -17.48
CA ALA A 99 -4.83 -12.93 -17.20
C ALA A 99 -5.83 -12.52 -18.29
N ALA A 100 -5.84 -11.26 -18.71
CA ALA A 100 -6.69 -10.79 -19.80
C ALA A 100 -6.40 -11.52 -21.12
N LYS A 101 -5.13 -11.81 -21.42
CA LYS A 101 -4.75 -12.58 -22.61
C LYS A 101 -5.12 -14.07 -22.53
N LYS A 102 -5.26 -14.62 -21.33
CA LYS A 102 -5.54 -16.05 -21.13
C LYS A 102 -7.00 -16.41 -21.38
N LEU A 103 -7.93 -15.53 -21.03
CA LEU A 103 -9.36 -15.75 -21.21
C LEU A 103 -9.84 -15.22 -22.56
N LYS A 104 -10.68 -16.03 -23.24
CA LYS A 104 -11.35 -15.68 -24.50
C LYS A 104 -12.73 -16.30 -24.56
N ASN A 105 -13.64 -15.65 -25.26
CA ASN A 105 -14.96 -16.19 -25.58
C ASN A 105 -14.91 -17.18 -26.78
N ALA A 106 -16.06 -17.73 -27.16
CA ALA A 106 -16.17 -18.67 -28.29
C ALA A 106 -15.74 -18.05 -29.64
N ALA A 107 -15.90 -16.73 -29.81
CA ALA A 107 -15.46 -15.98 -30.97
C ALA A 107 -13.96 -15.62 -30.93
N GLY A 108 -13.22 -16.01 -29.89
CA GLY A 108 -11.80 -15.69 -29.70
C GLY A 108 -11.51 -14.28 -29.20
N GLN A 109 -12.53 -13.50 -28.85
CA GLN A 109 -12.37 -12.16 -28.29
C GLN A 109 -11.90 -12.25 -26.84
N ARG A 110 -11.15 -11.27 -26.39
CA ARG A 110 -10.58 -11.18 -25.04
C ARG A 110 -11.06 -9.93 -24.33
N GLY A 111 -10.96 -9.94 -23.01
CA GLY A 111 -11.06 -8.73 -22.23
C GLY A 111 -9.81 -7.86 -22.31
N SER A 112 -9.88 -6.67 -21.73
CA SER A 112 -8.79 -5.70 -21.63
C SER A 112 -8.51 -5.29 -20.19
N VAL A 113 -7.35 -4.69 -19.96
CA VAL A 113 -6.95 -4.11 -18.68
C VAL A 113 -6.36 -2.74 -18.92
N SER A 114 -6.94 -1.75 -18.28
CA SER A 114 -6.36 -0.43 -18.13
C SER A 114 -5.73 -0.31 -16.73
N PHE A 115 -4.52 0.23 -16.68
CA PHE A 115 -3.72 0.24 -15.46
C PHE A 115 -3.03 1.60 -15.30
N TRP A 116 -3.28 2.25 -14.17
CA TRP A 116 -2.66 3.51 -13.78
C TRP A 116 -1.94 3.33 -12.45
N SER A 117 -0.85 4.00 -12.28
CA SER A 117 -0.16 4.11 -11.00
C SER A 117 0.28 5.54 -10.76
N ASP A 118 0.20 5.97 -9.50
CA ASP A 118 0.54 7.31 -9.06
C ASP A 118 1.36 7.24 -7.77
N LEU A 119 2.54 7.84 -7.82
CA LEU A 119 3.41 7.94 -6.67
C LEU A 119 2.94 9.08 -5.77
N LYS A 120 2.27 8.75 -4.67
CA LYS A 120 1.77 9.75 -3.73
C LYS A 120 2.88 10.46 -2.97
N TYR A 121 3.93 9.73 -2.57
CA TYR A 121 5.11 10.24 -1.86
C TYR A 121 6.25 9.23 -1.93
N GLU A 122 7.48 9.71 -1.78
CA GLU A 122 8.66 8.86 -1.65
C GLU A 122 8.84 8.37 -0.22
N SER A 123 9.42 7.19 -0.07
CA SER A 123 9.91 6.72 1.22
C SER A 123 11.20 7.45 1.61
N PHE A 124 11.42 7.63 2.89
CA PHE A 124 12.67 8.18 3.43
C PHE A 124 13.13 7.41 4.67
N ALA A 125 14.39 7.53 4.99
CA ALA A 125 14.96 7.09 6.25
C ALA A 125 16.02 8.10 6.65
N LEU A 126 15.82 8.78 7.78
CA LEU A 126 16.80 9.72 8.32
C LEU A 126 17.98 8.98 8.93
N SER A 127 19.17 9.57 8.79
CA SER A 127 20.35 9.08 9.51
C SER A 127 20.15 9.23 11.02
N PRO A 128 20.58 8.26 11.85
CA PRO A 128 20.62 8.47 13.29
C PRO A 128 21.43 9.70 13.73
N LYS A 129 22.30 10.24 12.87
CA LYS A 129 23.10 11.43 13.13
C LYS A 129 22.45 12.73 12.66
N GLU A 130 21.28 12.65 12.03
CA GLU A 130 20.53 13.82 11.60
C GLU A 130 20.15 14.69 12.80
N GLU A 131 20.26 16.02 12.68
CA GLU A 131 20.03 16.95 13.77
C GLU A 131 18.62 16.79 14.36
N SER A 132 17.60 16.68 13.51
CA SER A 132 16.21 16.44 13.95
C SER A 132 16.05 15.16 14.75
N VAL A 133 16.77 14.07 14.38
CA VAL A 133 16.77 12.80 15.11
C VAL A 133 17.47 12.95 16.47
N GLN A 134 18.61 13.64 16.51
CA GLN A 134 19.35 13.88 17.77
C GLN A 134 18.55 14.76 18.74
N THR A 135 17.90 15.79 18.23
CA THR A 135 17.02 16.66 19.03
C THR A 135 15.85 15.87 19.63
N ALA A 136 15.18 15.03 18.83
CA ALA A 136 14.11 14.17 19.30
C ALA A 136 14.58 13.17 20.37
N ARG A 137 15.75 12.55 20.16
CA ARG A 137 16.37 11.66 21.15
C ARG A 137 16.65 12.36 22.47
N ALA A 138 17.30 13.52 22.43
CA ALA A 138 17.62 14.29 23.62
C ALA A 138 16.35 14.67 24.41
N ALA A 139 15.28 15.05 23.72
CA ALA A 139 14.00 15.35 24.36
C ALA A 139 13.41 14.12 25.07
N VAL A 140 13.45 12.94 24.48
CA VAL A 140 12.98 11.68 25.09
C VAL A 140 13.85 11.32 26.30
N GLU A 141 15.16 11.35 26.16
CA GLU A 141 16.15 11.03 27.22
C GLU A 141 16.01 11.99 28.41
N SER A 142 15.75 13.30 28.16
CA SER A 142 15.57 14.30 29.24
C SER A 142 14.34 14.04 30.12
N LEU A 143 13.38 13.27 29.63
CA LEU A 143 12.19 12.83 30.39
C LEU A 143 12.35 11.45 31.04
N GLY A 144 13.59 10.92 31.08
CA GLY A 144 13.91 9.63 31.70
C GLY A 144 13.45 8.42 30.88
N MET A 145 13.15 8.59 29.60
CA MET A 145 12.75 7.50 28.71
C MET A 145 13.91 7.07 27.81
N GLU A 146 13.92 5.82 27.36
CA GLU A 146 14.87 5.29 26.40
C GLU A 146 14.34 5.43 24.97
N PRO A 147 15.02 6.19 24.06
CA PRO A 147 14.56 6.38 22.71
C PRO A 147 14.87 5.16 21.84
N GLU A 148 13.87 4.62 21.16
CA GLU A 148 14.03 3.56 20.18
C GLU A 148 13.86 4.12 18.76
N LEU A 149 14.92 3.99 17.92
CA LEU A 149 14.87 4.39 16.52
C LEU A 149 14.30 3.26 15.66
N ARG A 150 13.21 3.53 14.97
CA ARG A 150 12.54 2.57 14.09
C ARG A 150 12.30 3.16 12.70
N ILE A 151 12.44 2.32 11.67
CA ILE A 151 11.99 2.63 10.31
C ILE A 151 10.57 2.05 10.16
N CYS A 152 9.59 2.92 9.91
CA CYS A 152 8.18 2.55 9.80
C CYS A 152 7.72 2.63 8.34
N ASN A 153 6.76 1.78 7.97
CA ASN A 153 6.19 1.73 6.61
C ASN A 153 4.92 2.59 6.46
N GLY A 154 4.67 3.52 7.37
CA GLY A 154 3.56 4.46 7.31
C GLY A 154 3.79 5.55 6.25
N GLY A 155 2.69 6.09 5.69
CA GLY A 155 2.72 7.33 4.91
C GLY A 155 2.26 8.49 5.76
N LEU A 156 3.06 9.53 5.87
CA LEU A 156 2.88 10.68 6.75
C LEU A 156 3.27 11.96 6.01
N ASP A 157 2.87 13.12 6.52
CA ASP A 157 3.29 14.43 6.00
C ASP A 157 4.83 14.59 6.03
N ALA A 158 5.50 13.88 6.95
CA ALA A 158 6.95 13.82 7.03
C ALA A 158 7.62 13.34 5.72
N ASN A 159 6.95 12.52 4.92
CA ASN A 159 7.45 12.10 3.60
C ASN A 159 7.58 13.30 2.65
N TRP A 160 6.56 14.16 2.62
CA TRP A 160 6.54 15.37 1.81
C TRP A 160 7.54 16.41 2.31
N MET A 161 7.58 16.63 3.62
CA MET A 161 8.52 17.58 4.22
C MET A 161 9.97 17.18 3.92
N THR A 162 10.30 15.90 4.13
CA THR A 162 11.64 15.38 3.87
C THR A 162 12.00 15.45 2.38
N ALA A 163 11.06 15.15 1.48
CA ALA A 163 11.27 15.27 0.03
C ALA A 163 11.53 16.73 -0.41
N HIS A 164 11.04 17.73 0.35
CA HIS A 164 11.30 19.15 0.13
C HIS A 164 12.51 19.70 0.91
N GLY A 165 13.37 18.83 1.42
CA GLY A 165 14.59 19.21 2.11
C GLY A 165 14.41 19.62 3.57
N ILE A 166 13.27 19.22 4.20
CA ILE A 166 13.00 19.45 5.60
C ILE A 166 13.04 18.07 6.32
N PRO A 167 14.19 17.67 6.87
CA PRO A 167 14.31 16.39 7.58
C PRO A 167 13.34 16.33 8.76
N THR A 168 12.35 15.43 8.69
CA THR A 168 11.24 15.40 9.63
C THR A 168 11.18 14.06 10.35
N VAL A 169 11.35 14.09 11.68
CA VAL A 169 11.18 12.95 12.57
C VAL A 169 9.71 12.78 12.92
N THR A 170 9.25 11.55 12.98
CA THR A 170 7.93 11.20 13.51
C THR A 170 8.09 10.50 14.86
N LEU A 171 7.20 10.79 15.79
CA LEU A 171 7.20 10.22 17.13
C LEU A 171 6.00 9.30 17.33
N GLY A 172 6.19 8.23 18.09
CA GLY A 172 5.08 7.39 18.53
C GLY A 172 4.18 8.17 19.50
N CYS A 173 2.87 7.89 19.45
CA CYS A 173 1.87 8.52 20.34
C CYS A 173 1.14 7.51 21.25
N GLY A 174 1.67 6.30 21.39
CA GLY A 174 1.04 5.26 22.21
C GLY A 174 -0.11 4.51 21.53
N GLN A 175 -0.23 4.64 20.22
CA GLN A 175 -1.23 3.96 19.40
C GLN A 175 -0.76 2.55 19.02
N ASP A 176 -1.66 1.56 19.09
CA ASP A 176 -1.41 0.16 18.74
C ASP A 176 -2.58 -0.41 17.93
N GLY A 177 -2.31 -1.40 17.08
CA GLY A 177 -3.32 -2.03 16.23
C GLY A 177 -3.98 -1.10 15.22
N ILE A 178 -3.25 -0.11 14.72
CA ILE A 178 -3.73 0.93 13.79
C ILE A 178 -4.45 0.30 12.59
N HIS A 179 -5.61 0.84 12.22
CA HIS A 179 -6.48 0.36 11.13
C HIS A 179 -7.09 -1.02 11.37
N THR A 180 -7.18 -1.48 12.60
CA THR A 180 -7.87 -2.72 12.96
C THR A 180 -9.04 -2.45 13.93
N VAL A 181 -9.93 -3.45 14.10
CA VAL A 181 -11.02 -3.39 15.09
C VAL A 181 -10.49 -3.44 16.54
N ASN A 182 -9.21 -3.75 16.73
CA ASN A 182 -8.54 -3.79 18.02
C ASN A 182 -7.65 -2.55 18.26
N GLU A 183 -7.80 -1.52 17.44
CA GLU A 183 -7.06 -0.27 17.62
C GLU A 183 -7.29 0.34 19.00
N ARG A 184 -6.22 0.70 19.66
CA ARG A 184 -6.25 1.26 21.00
C ARG A 184 -5.16 2.32 21.21
N LEU A 185 -5.41 3.22 22.14
CA LEU A 185 -4.45 4.22 22.61
C LEU A 185 -4.09 3.92 24.05
N TYR A 186 -2.80 3.74 24.33
CA TYR A 186 -2.30 3.65 25.71
C TYR A 186 -2.14 5.06 26.29
N ILE A 187 -2.98 5.42 27.26
CA ILE A 187 -3.08 6.78 27.79
C ILE A 187 -1.75 7.27 28.37
N ASP A 188 -1.04 6.44 29.14
CA ASP A 188 0.25 6.82 29.72
C ASP A 188 1.30 7.12 28.65
N SER A 189 1.38 6.28 27.61
CA SER A 189 2.28 6.51 26.48
C SER A 189 1.90 7.76 25.68
N PHE A 190 0.60 8.04 25.54
CA PHE A 190 0.13 9.26 24.90
C PHE A 190 0.53 10.52 25.69
N LEU A 191 0.37 10.50 27.01
CA LEU A 191 0.79 11.61 27.89
C LEU A 191 2.30 11.82 27.85
N GLN A 192 3.09 10.75 27.80
CA GLN A 192 4.54 10.83 27.57
C GLN A 192 4.87 11.47 26.21
N ALA A 193 4.18 11.09 25.16
CA ALA A 193 4.37 11.69 23.83
C ALA A 193 4.01 13.19 23.83
N CYS A 194 2.95 13.60 24.54
CA CYS A 194 2.61 15.01 24.73
C CYS A 194 3.73 15.78 25.47
N ALA A 195 4.33 15.18 26.51
CA ALA A 195 5.44 15.78 27.23
C ALA A 195 6.67 15.96 26.32
N VAL A 196 7.01 14.97 25.49
CA VAL A 196 8.08 15.08 24.50
C VAL A 196 7.78 16.20 23.50
N GLY A 197 6.54 16.26 22.98
CA GLY A 197 6.12 17.32 22.06
C GLY A 197 6.23 18.71 22.67
N LEU A 198 5.81 18.88 23.91
CA LEU A 198 5.94 20.14 24.64
C LEU A 198 7.41 20.54 24.83
N LYS A 199 8.26 19.59 25.22
CA LYS A 199 9.70 19.79 25.37
C LYS A 199 10.34 20.28 24.06
N LEU A 200 10.04 19.62 22.94
CA LEU A 200 10.52 20.01 21.63
C LEU A 200 10.05 21.40 21.21
N ALA A 201 8.79 21.75 21.48
CA ALA A 201 8.21 23.03 21.10
C ALA A 201 8.73 24.22 21.93
N THR A 202 9.03 24.00 23.21
CA THR A 202 9.42 25.10 24.14
C THR A 202 10.92 25.23 24.29
N GLY A 203 11.71 24.21 23.98
CA GLY A 203 13.16 24.20 24.22
C GLY A 203 13.54 24.28 25.70
N GLN A 204 12.57 24.14 26.63
CA GLN A 204 12.82 24.25 28.06
C GLN A 204 13.68 23.08 28.54
N GLU A 205 14.85 23.39 29.08
CA GLU A 205 15.58 22.48 29.96
C GLU A 205 14.78 22.36 31.26
N SER A 206 14.40 21.18 31.64
CA SER A 206 13.71 20.91 32.92
C SER A 206 14.69 20.85 34.07
#